data_683d75907b183296d8af63fc445c0e74
#
_entry.id   683d75907b183296d8af63fc445c0e74
#
_cell.length_a   1.000
_cell.length_b   1.000
_cell.length_c   1.000
_cell.angle_alpha   90.00
_cell.angle_beta   90.00
_cell.angle_gamma   90.00
#
_symmetry.space_group_name_H-M   'P 1'
#
loop_
_entity.id
_entity.type
_entity.pdbx_description
1 polymer ?
#
loop_
_entity_poly.entity_id
_entity_poly.type
_entity_poly.pdbx_seq_one_letter_code
_entity_poly.pdbx_strand_id
1 'polypeptide(L)'
;RAKRREQAFTAFLATPDAAHEQALCRLLSPAESQSVHLLGETLRAQQQAIAQLQAQMDDYENYVELWAHEVKTPLALLTLVLDNRRDTLPEAVGFKLDYARNRMQAFIDQMLYYARLRGARRDYRFERLTLRGCIDEVLDDYRPLLEEKGFRVEIRLADETVFTDRRGLCFLLGQLVS
;
A
#
# COMPACT_ATOMS: atom_id res chain seq x y z
N ARG A 1 -43.12 19.08 -14.88
CA ARG A 1 -42.87 17.66 -15.23
C ARG A 1 -41.40 17.39 -15.54
N ALA A 2 -40.73 18.19 -16.37
CA ALA A 2 -39.31 18.01 -16.73
C ALA A 2 -38.41 17.96 -15.51
N LYS A 3 -38.47 18.94 -14.60
CA LYS A 3 -37.64 19.01 -13.37
C LYS A 3 -37.79 17.79 -12.45
N ARG A 4 -39.00 17.21 -12.35
CA ARG A 4 -39.23 15.95 -11.58
C ARG A 4 -38.57 14.74 -12.25
N ARG A 5 -38.59 14.65 -13.58
CA ARG A 5 -37.92 13.56 -14.32
C ARG A 5 -36.39 13.64 -14.13
N GLU A 6 -35.84 14.84 -14.25
CA GLU A 6 -34.41 15.09 -14.06
C GLU A 6 -33.95 14.70 -12.64
N GLN A 7 -34.69 15.12 -11.61
CA GLN A 7 -34.40 14.76 -10.23
C GLN A 7 -34.46 13.24 -9.99
N ALA A 8 -35.48 12.58 -10.50
CA ALA A 8 -35.64 11.13 -10.39
C ALA A 8 -34.50 10.38 -11.11
N PHE A 9 -34.06 10.87 -12.27
CA PHE A 9 -32.98 10.31 -13.04
C PHE A 9 -31.62 10.49 -12.31
N THR A 10 -31.37 11.66 -11.77
CA THR A 10 -30.17 11.94 -10.98
C THR A 10 -30.11 11.06 -9.72
N ALA A 11 -31.23 10.89 -9.02
CA ALA A 11 -31.32 10.01 -7.85
C ALA A 11 -31.06 8.55 -8.23
N PHE A 12 -31.62 8.08 -9.33
CA PHE A 12 -31.38 6.74 -9.85
C PHE A 12 -29.92 6.50 -10.24
N LEU A 13 -29.25 7.46 -10.89
CA LEU A 13 -27.84 7.34 -11.25
C LEU A 13 -26.92 7.34 -10.00
N ALA A 14 -27.28 8.10 -8.97
CA ALA A 14 -26.54 8.12 -7.72
C ALA A 14 -26.66 6.81 -6.94
N THR A 15 -27.89 6.23 -6.95
CA THR A 15 -28.20 4.97 -6.26
C THR A 15 -29.11 4.12 -7.14
N PRO A 16 -28.56 3.24 -7.99
CA PRO A 16 -29.33 2.47 -8.99
C PRO A 16 -30.01 1.25 -8.37
N ASP A 17 -30.78 1.47 -7.29
CA ASP A 17 -31.59 0.46 -6.65
C ASP A 17 -33.02 0.33 -7.28
N ALA A 18 -33.72 -0.70 -6.88
CA ALA A 18 -35.08 -0.99 -7.41
C ALA A 18 -36.08 0.12 -7.07
N ALA A 19 -35.92 0.81 -5.93
CA ALA A 19 -36.83 1.88 -5.51
C ALA A 19 -36.71 3.12 -6.39
N HIS A 20 -35.47 3.58 -6.64
CA HIS A 20 -35.20 4.72 -7.51
C HIS A 20 -35.54 4.41 -8.98
N GLU A 21 -35.28 3.17 -9.44
CA GLU A 21 -35.66 2.69 -10.76
C GLU A 21 -37.18 2.77 -10.95
N GLN A 22 -37.97 2.21 -10.01
CA GLN A 22 -39.43 2.28 -10.09
C GLN A 22 -39.96 3.70 -10.03
N ALA A 23 -39.39 4.56 -9.18
CA ALA A 23 -39.79 5.97 -9.09
C ALA A 23 -39.56 6.70 -10.41
N LEU A 24 -38.45 6.42 -11.10
CA LEU A 24 -38.17 6.99 -12.41
C LEU A 24 -39.09 6.43 -13.49
N CYS A 25 -39.30 5.11 -13.56
CA CYS A 25 -40.15 4.45 -14.55
C CYS A 25 -41.59 4.94 -14.51
N ARG A 26 -42.14 5.33 -13.34
CA ARG A 26 -43.48 5.94 -13.23
C ARG A 26 -43.63 7.27 -13.96
N LEU A 27 -42.55 7.93 -14.30
CA LEU A 27 -42.51 9.23 -14.98
C LEU A 27 -42.17 9.12 -16.47
N LEU A 28 -41.91 7.89 -16.96
CA LEU A 28 -41.43 7.61 -18.30
C LEU A 28 -42.45 6.86 -19.14
N SER A 29 -42.24 6.84 -20.47
CA SER A 29 -42.99 5.96 -21.38
C SER A 29 -42.51 4.51 -21.24
N PRO A 30 -43.26 3.53 -21.71
CA PRO A 30 -42.86 2.10 -21.66
C PRO A 30 -41.52 1.83 -22.33
N ALA A 31 -41.24 2.45 -23.47
CA ALA A 31 -39.97 2.30 -24.19
C ALA A 31 -38.79 2.89 -23.41
N GLU A 32 -38.97 4.09 -22.82
CA GLU A 32 -37.95 4.74 -21.96
C GLU A 32 -37.72 3.90 -20.68
N SER A 33 -38.79 3.34 -20.10
CA SER A 33 -38.69 2.49 -18.89
C SER A 33 -37.90 1.21 -19.16
N GLN A 34 -38.01 0.61 -20.32
CA GLN A 34 -37.19 -0.54 -20.70
C GLN A 34 -35.70 -0.18 -20.80
N SER A 35 -35.40 0.97 -21.38
CA SER A 35 -34.00 1.47 -21.44
C SER A 35 -33.42 1.74 -20.05
N VAL A 36 -34.21 2.31 -19.13
CA VAL A 36 -33.81 2.55 -17.74
C VAL A 36 -33.59 1.23 -17.00
N HIS A 37 -34.40 0.22 -17.25
CA HIS A 37 -34.27 -1.12 -16.67
C HIS A 37 -32.89 -1.75 -17.07
N LEU A 38 -32.61 -1.78 -18.37
CA LEU A 38 -31.31 -2.28 -18.88
C LEU A 38 -30.10 -1.50 -18.31
N LEU A 39 -30.25 -0.17 -18.22
CA LEU A 39 -29.21 0.67 -17.59
C LEU A 39 -29.04 0.33 -16.12
N GLY A 40 -30.14 0.14 -15.39
CA GLY A 40 -30.14 -0.25 -13.98
C GLY A 40 -29.44 -1.60 -13.73
N GLU A 41 -29.76 -2.61 -14.57
CA GLU A 41 -29.07 -3.90 -14.50
C GLU A 41 -27.57 -3.77 -14.73
N THR A 42 -27.18 -3.00 -15.74
CA THR A 42 -25.76 -2.76 -16.06
C THR A 42 -25.04 -2.05 -14.92
N LEU A 43 -25.63 -1.00 -14.35
CA LEU A 43 -25.04 -0.26 -13.24
C LEU A 43 -24.90 -1.13 -11.99
N ARG A 44 -25.90 -1.92 -11.64
CA ARG A 44 -25.84 -2.85 -10.50
C ARG A 44 -24.79 -3.93 -10.71
N ALA A 45 -24.69 -4.50 -11.92
CA ALA A 45 -23.65 -5.48 -12.25
C ALA A 45 -22.25 -4.87 -12.13
N GLN A 46 -22.04 -3.64 -12.60
CA GLN A 46 -20.77 -2.93 -12.45
C GLN A 46 -20.44 -2.63 -10.98
N GLN A 47 -21.42 -2.17 -10.20
CA GLN A 47 -21.20 -1.94 -8.76
C GLN A 47 -20.83 -3.23 -8.03
N GLN A 48 -21.48 -4.34 -8.36
CA GLN A 48 -21.17 -5.65 -7.78
C GLN A 48 -19.76 -6.11 -8.17
N ALA A 49 -19.36 -5.94 -9.42
CA ALA A 49 -18.01 -6.27 -9.87
C ALA A 49 -16.94 -5.41 -9.15
N ILE A 50 -17.19 -4.11 -8.98
CA ILE A 50 -16.30 -3.22 -8.23
C ILE A 50 -16.19 -3.67 -6.77
N ALA A 51 -17.31 -3.97 -6.11
CA ALA A 51 -17.32 -4.44 -4.73
C ALA A 51 -16.55 -5.77 -4.56
N GLN A 52 -16.70 -6.69 -5.52
CA GLN A 52 -15.95 -7.95 -5.53
C GLN A 52 -14.45 -7.72 -5.69
N LEU A 53 -14.05 -6.83 -6.61
CA LEU A 53 -12.62 -6.50 -6.80
C LEU A 53 -12.04 -5.84 -5.55
N GLN A 54 -12.78 -4.96 -4.91
CA GLN A 54 -12.37 -4.33 -3.65
C GLN A 54 -12.18 -5.38 -2.55
N ALA A 55 -13.14 -6.30 -2.38
CA ALA A 55 -13.02 -7.38 -1.41
C ALA A 55 -11.79 -8.27 -1.68
N GLN A 56 -11.53 -8.62 -2.94
CA GLN A 56 -10.33 -9.39 -3.31
C GLN A 56 -9.04 -8.64 -3.01
N MET A 57 -9.03 -7.31 -3.18
CA MET A 57 -7.87 -6.50 -2.84
C MET A 57 -7.63 -6.45 -1.33
N ASP A 58 -8.69 -6.30 -0.54
CA ASP A 58 -8.60 -6.30 0.93
C ASP A 58 -8.12 -7.68 1.44
N ASP A 59 -8.63 -8.77 0.88
CA ASP A 59 -8.19 -10.14 1.20
C ASP A 59 -6.70 -10.35 0.87
N TYR A 60 -6.25 -9.83 -0.27
CA TYR A 60 -4.84 -9.91 -0.66
C TYR A 60 -3.94 -9.11 0.29
N GLU A 61 -4.35 -7.91 0.70
CA GLU A 61 -3.61 -7.08 1.66
C GLU A 61 -3.47 -7.81 3.01
N ASN A 62 -4.57 -8.32 3.54
CA ASN A 62 -4.58 -9.10 4.77
C ASN A 62 -3.68 -10.35 4.69
N TYR A 63 -3.71 -11.05 3.55
CA TYR A 63 -2.85 -12.22 3.32
C TYR A 63 -1.36 -11.83 3.35
N VAL A 64 -0.98 -10.75 2.67
CA VAL A 64 0.41 -10.28 2.65
C VAL A 64 0.88 -9.84 4.04
N GLU A 65 0.03 -9.17 4.82
CA GLU A 65 0.35 -8.78 6.20
C GLU A 65 0.58 -10.00 7.11
N LEU A 66 -0.31 -11.00 7.03
CA LEU A 66 -0.16 -12.25 7.78
C LEU A 66 1.12 -12.99 7.38
N TRP A 67 1.36 -13.14 6.07
CA TRP A 67 2.56 -13.79 5.54
C TRP A 67 3.83 -13.08 6.01
N ALA A 68 3.86 -11.75 5.95
CA ALA A 68 5.01 -10.97 6.41
C ALA A 68 5.28 -11.18 7.91
N HIS A 69 4.22 -11.25 8.71
CA HIS A 69 4.36 -11.54 10.15
C HIS A 69 4.94 -12.93 10.39
N GLU A 70 4.47 -13.94 9.66
CA GLU A 70 4.99 -15.31 9.79
C GLU A 70 6.46 -15.44 9.36
N VAL A 71 6.90 -14.69 8.34
CA VAL A 71 8.30 -14.69 7.88
C VAL A 71 9.20 -13.86 8.81
N LYS A 72 8.71 -12.81 9.44
CA LYS A 72 9.48 -12.02 10.42
C LYS A 72 9.86 -12.84 11.66
N THR A 73 9.04 -13.78 12.07
CA THR A 73 9.31 -14.64 13.25
C THR A 73 10.56 -15.49 13.08
N PRO A 74 10.73 -16.34 12.04
CA PRO A 74 11.97 -17.09 11.83
C PRO A 74 13.16 -16.18 11.51
N LEU A 75 12.93 -15.00 10.89
CA LEU A 75 13.99 -14.04 10.65
C LEU A 75 14.52 -13.43 11.94
N ALA A 76 13.65 -13.13 12.91
CA ALA A 76 14.05 -12.69 14.25
C ALA A 76 14.85 -13.76 14.99
N LEU A 77 14.45 -15.04 14.88
CA LEU A 77 15.21 -16.16 15.44
C LEU A 77 16.60 -16.28 14.79
N LEU A 78 16.67 -16.15 13.46
CA LEU A 78 17.95 -16.14 12.74
C LEU A 78 18.85 -15.00 13.25
N THR A 79 18.30 -13.80 13.42
CA THR A 79 19.01 -12.65 13.98
C THR A 79 19.56 -12.94 15.36
N LEU A 80 18.75 -13.50 16.25
CA LEU A 80 19.18 -13.87 17.60
C LEU A 80 20.30 -14.90 17.60
N VAL A 81 20.24 -15.91 16.72
CA VAL A 81 21.30 -16.92 16.60
C VAL A 81 22.59 -16.31 16.07
N LEU A 82 22.52 -15.42 15.08
CA LEU A 82 23.69 -14.73 14.53
C LEU A 82 24.36 -13.83 15.58
N ASP A 83 23.57 -13.04 16.30
CA ASP A 83 24.07 -12.14 17.34
C ASP A 83 24.76 -12.92 18.48
N ASN A 84 24.15 -14.06 18.92
CA ASN A 84 24.71 -14.90 19.98
C ASN A 84 25.96 -15.70 19.55
N ARG A 85 26.17 -15.89 18.25
CA ARG A 85 27.30 -16.68 17.71
C ARG A 85 28.32 -15.82 16.95
N ARG A 86 28.19 -14.50 16.98
CA ARG A 86 29.03 -13.59 16.20
C ARG A 86 30.52 -13.83 16.43
N ASP A 87 30.93 -14.03 17.69
CA ASP A 87 32.33 -14.24 18.06
C ASP A 87 32.88 -15.62 17.65
N THR A 88 31.99 -16.59 17.33
CA THR A 88 32.39 -17.94 16.94
C THR A 88 32.37 -18.17 15.43
N LEU A 89 31.77 -17.25 14.67
CA LEU A 89 31.69 -17.33 13.22
C LEU A 89 32.93 -16.66 12.57
N PRO A 90 33.49 -17.25 11.50
CA PRO A 90 34.46 -16.54 10.67
C PRO A 90 33.85 -15.23 10.15
N GLU A 91 34.61 -14.14 10.19
CA GLU A 91 34.15 -12.80 9.84
C GLU A 91 33.45 -12.74 8.47
N ALA A 92 34.02 -13.39 7.44
CA ALA A 92 33.43 -13.47 6.11
C ALA A 92 32.08 -14.22 6.06
N VAL A 93 31.87 -15.18 6.97
CA VAL A 93 30.60 -15.92 7.07
C VAL A 93 29.57 -15.09 7.80
N GLY A 94 29.93 -14.48 8.92
CA GLY A 94 29.07 -13.56 9.67
C GLY A 94 28.52 -12.45 8.78
N PHE A 95 29.41 -11.80 8.02
CA PHE A 95 29.02 -10.75 7.08
C PHE A 95 28.01 -11.24 6.03
N LYS A 96 28.26 -12.38 5.38
CA LYS A 96 27.31 -12.93 4.36
C LYS A 96 25.94 -13.24 4.95
N LEU A 97 25.90 -13.72 6.18
CA LEU A 97 24.65 -14.02 6.87
C LEU A 97 23.90 -12.74 7.27
N ASP A 98 24.60 -11.73 7.77
CA ASP A 98 24.01 -10.41 8.04
C ASP A 98 23.47 -9.76 6.77
N TYR A 99 24.21 -9.84 5.68
CA TYR A 99 23.75 -9.36 4.37
C TYR A 99 22.47 -10.08 3.91
N ALA A 100 22.45 -11.41 4.00
CA ALA A 100 21.28 -12.20 3.62
C ALA A 100 20.05 -11.86 4.48
N ARG A 101 20.24 -11.73 5.79
CA ARG A 101 19.21 -11.31 6.74
C ARG A 101 18.63 -9.94 6.36
N ASN A 102 19.49 -8.93 6.17
CA ASN A 102 19.08 -7.58 5.83
C ASN A 102 18.35 -7.55 4.48
N ARG A 103 18.80 -8.36 3.52
CA ARG A 103 18.15 -8.47 2.22
C ARG A 103 16.75 -9.10 2.32
N MET A 104 16.57 -10.12 3.16
CA MET A 104 15.25 -10.72 3.42
C MET A 104 14.32 -9.71 4.10
N GLN A 105 14.80 -8.97 5.08
CA GLN A 105 14.02 -7.90 5.74
C GLN A 105 13.57 -6.85 4.72
N ALA A 106 14.46 -6.39 3.86
CA ALA A 106 14.13 -5.41 2.82
C ALA A 106 13.05 -5.93 1.85
N PHE A 107 13.10 -7.21 1.46
CA PHE A 107 12.06 -7.80 0.61
C PHE A 107 10.70 -7.88 1.31
N ILE A 108 10.65 -8.22 2.59
CA ILE A 108 9.41 -8.25 3.37
C ILE A 108 8.80 -6.86 3.42
N ASP A 109 9.60 -5.83 3.74
CA ASP A 109 9.14 -4.46 3.84
C ASP A 109 8.69 -3.90 2.48
N GLN A 110 9.39 -4.26 1.40
CA GLN A 110 8.98 -3.95 0.04
C GLN A 110 7.63 -4.57 -0.32
N MET A 111 7.41 -5.84 0.03
CA MET A 111 6.17 -6.54 -0.26
C MET A 111 4.98 -5.96 0.53
N LEU A 112 5.19 -5.64 1.81
CA LEU A 112 4.20 -4.94 2.64
C LEU A 112 3.85 -3.57 2.05
N TYR A 113 4.85 -2.83 1.59
CA TYR A 113 4.62 -1.53 0.95
C TYR A 113 3.80 -1.66 -0.33
N TYR A 114 4.11 -2.64 -1.19
CA TYR A 114 3.34 -2.91 -2.41
C TYR A 114 1.89 -3.33 -2.12
N ALA A 115 1.66 -4.15 -1.12
CA ALA A 115 0.31 -4.56 -0.72
C ALA A 115 -0.52 -3.33 -0.33
N ARG A 116 0.03 -2.44 0.51
CA ARG A 116 -0.62 -1.20 0.94
C ARG A 116 -0.89 -0.21 -0.20
N LEU A 117 0.00 -0.11 -1.19
CA LEU A 117 -0.22 0.75 -2.36
C LEU A 117 -1.43 0.31 -3.19
N ARG A 118 -1.73 -1.00 -3.20
CA ARG A 118 -2.84 -1.59 -3.94
C ARG A 118 -4.12 -1.70 -3.14
N GLY A 119 -4.02 -1.70 -1.81
CA GLY A 119 -5.16 -1.79 -0.90
C GLY A 119 -6.14 -0.63 -1.05
N ALA A 120 -7.42 -0.89 -0.78
CA ALA A 120 -8.48 0.11 -0.83
C ALA A 120 -8.33 1.16 0.29
N ARG A 121 -7.68 0.79 1.38
CA ARG A 121 -7.42 1.67 2.53
C ARG A 121 -6.02 2.24 2.43
N ARG A 122 -5.92 3.44 1.92
CA ARG A 122 -4.66 4.20 1.89
C ARG A 122 -4.46 4.91 3.22
N ASP A 123 -3.92 4.23 4.21
CA ASP A 123 -3.57 4.77 5.53
C ASP A 123 -2.27 5.59 5.47
N TYR A 124 -2.24 6.62 4.62
CA TYR A 124 -1.13 7.57 4.60
C TYR A 124 -1.22 8.47 5.83
N ARG A 125 -0.18 8.46 6.65
CA ARG A 125 -0.04 9.37 7.76
C ARG A 125 0.87 10.53 7.37
N PHE A 126 0.27 11.58 6.84
CA PHE A 126 1.00 12.79 6.49
C PHE A 126 1.42 13.56 7.75
N GLU A 127 2.70 13.78 7.90
CA GLU A 127 3.30 14.54 9.01
C GLU A 127 4.45 15.42 8.50
N ARG A 128 4.84 16.42 9.31
CA ARG A 128 6.03 17.23 8.99
C ARG A 128 7.28 16.49 9.45
N LEU A 129 8.16 16.20 8.51
CA LEU A 129 9.40 15.45 8.71
C LEU A 129 10.59 16.28 8.30
N THR A 130 11.70 16.14 9.00
CA THR A 130 12.99 16.66 8.53
C THR A 130 13.58 15.66 7.53
N LEU A 131 13.92 16.11 6.33
CA LEU A 131 14.56 15.25 5.32
C LEU A 131 15.83 14.61 5.88
N ARG A 132 16.60 15.37 6.65
CA ARG A 132 17.81 14.88 7.31
C ARG A 132 17.53 13.65 8.18
N GLY A 133 16.52 13.71 9.05
CA GLY A 133 16.19 12.60 9.94
C GLY A 133 15.77 11.33 9.18
N CYS A 134 15.03 11.46 8.08
CA CYS A 134 14.67 10.31 7.25
C CYS A 134 15.88 9.72 6.50
N ILE A 135 16.81 10.55 6.03
CA ILE A 135 18.03 10.11 5.36
C ILE A 135 18.95 9.40 6.35
N ASP A 136 19.15 9.97 7.53
CA ASP A 136 20.01 9.37 8.57
C ASP A 136 19.47 8.01 9.00
N GLU A 137 18.15 7.87 9.20
CA GLU A 137 17.48 6.60 9.50
C GLU A 137 17.74 5.53 8.43
N VAL A 138 17.57 5.89 7.16
CA VAL A 138 17.81 4.96 6.04
C VAL A 138 19.28 4.61 5.91
N LEU A 139 20.17 5.57 6.05
CA LEU A 139 21.62 5.31 5.97
C LEU A 139 22.14 4.44 7.12
N ASP A 140 21.55 4.54 8.31
CA ASP A 140 21.89 3.68 9.44
C ASP A 140 21.63 2.19 9.12
N ASP A 141 20.54 1.88 8.42
CA ASP A 141 20.22 0.52 7.98
C ASP A 141 21.24 -0.03 6.97
N TYR A 142 21.81 0.84 6.14
CA TYR A 142 22.79 0.46 5.10
C TYR A 142 24.26 0.69 5.53
N ARG A 143 24.50 1.27 6.69
CA ARG A 143 25.85 1.62 7.18
C ARG A 143 26.85 0.47 7.08
N PRO A 144 26.57 -0.75 7.57
CA PRO A 144 27.54 -1.86 7.50
C PRO A 144 27.95 -2.19 6.07
N LEU A 145 27.00 -2.13 5.12
CA LEU A 145 27.23 -2.41 3.70
C LEU A 145 28.06 -1.31 3.03
N LEU A 146 27.78 -0.05 3.37
CA LEU A 146 28.50 1.11 2.83
C LEU A 146 29.95 1.14 3.30
N GLU A 147 30.20 0.81 4.57
CA GLU A 147 31.54 0.72 5.17
C GLU A 147 32.34 -0.41 4.55
N GLU A 148 31.77 -1.60 4.41
CA GLU A 148 32.45 -2.74 3.78
C GLU A 148 32.85 -2.48 2.34
N LYS A 149 31.96 -1.85 1.57
CA LYS A 149 32.27 -1.49 0.17
C LYS A 149 33.15 -0.25 0.04
N GLY A 150 33.53 0.39 1.15
CA GLY A 150 34.37 1.58 1.18
C GLY A 150 33.70 2.81 0.58
N PHE A 151 32.36 2.88 0.57
CA PHE A 151 31.65 4.06 0.10
C PHE A 151 31.82 5.24 1.07
N ARG A 152 32.13 6.39 0.51
CA ARG A 152 32.11 7.66 1.23
C ARG A 152 30.75 8.34 0.97
N VAL A 153 29.93 8.42 2.02
CA VAL A 153 28.63 9.09 1.96
C VAL A 153 28.81 10.57 2.32
N GLU A 154 28.36 11.45 1.46
CA GLU A 154 28.32 12.90 1.71
C GLU A 154 26.88 13.39 1.59
N ILE A 155 26.35 14.00 2.66
CA ILE A 155 24.99 14.54 2.68
C ILE A 155 25.08 16.06 2.61
N ARG A 156 24.64 16.62 1.48
CA ARG A 156 24.52 18.07 1.27
C ARG A 156 23.05 18.43 1.27
N LEU A 157 22.53 18.79 2.42
CA LEU A 157 21.13 19.13 2.61
C LEU A 157 21.01 20.35 3.51
N ALA A 158 20.13 21.29 3.17
CA ALA A 158 19.66 22.32 4.09
C ALA A 158 18.66 21.71 5.09
N ASP A 159 18.39 22.42 6.19
CA ASP A 159 17.35 22.00 7.18
C ASP A 159 15.95 22.16 6.59
N GLU A 160 15.60 21.26 5.64
CA GLU A 160 14.31 21.27 4.96
C GLU A 160 13.35 20.30 5.65
N THR A 161 12.11 20.79 5.82
CA THR A 161 10.99 19.97 6.28
C THR A 161 10.03 19.71 5.14
N VAL A 162 9.55 18.46 5.05
CA VAL A 162 8.55 18.05 4.06
C VAL A 162 7.30 17.56 4.78
N PHE A 163 6.14 17.74 4.14
CA PHE A 163 4.87 17.22 4.62
C PHE A 163 4.51 15.98 3.81
N THR A 164 4.79 14.79 4.37
CA THR A 164 4.62 13.52 3.67
C THR A 164 4.41 12.36 4.64
N ASP A 165 4.16 11.17 4.11
CA ASP A 165 4.15 9.93 4.87
C ASP A 165 5.58 9.43 5.09
N ARG A 166 5.96 9.23 6.37
CA ARG A 166 7.31 8.80 6.76
C ARG A 166 7.70 7.47 6.14
N ARG A 167 6.80 6.48 6.20
CA ARG A 167 7.08 5.13 5.71
C ARG A 167 7.33 5.13 4.21
N GLY A 168 6.51 5.87 3.46
CA GLY A 168 6.67 6.04 2.01
C GLY A 168 7.99 6.74 1.66
N LEU A 169 8.35 7.79 2.38
CA LEU A 169 9.61 8.51 2.15
C LEU A 169 10.83 7.65 2.45
N CYS A 170 10.88 6.99 3.63
CA CYS A 170 12.00 6.11 3.98
C CYS A 170 12.11 4.92 3.01
N PHE A 171 10.98 4.35 2.57
CA PHE A 171 10.98 3.31 1.55
C PHE A 171 11.62 3.80 0.23
N LEU A 172 11.20 4.95 -0.28
CA LEU A 172 11.77 5.54 -1.51
C LEU A 172 13.27 5.83 -1.37
N LEU A 173 13.68 6.41 -0.25
CA LEU A 173 15.10 6.67 0.02
C LEU A 173 15.90 5.37 0.11
N GLY A 174 15.37 4.33 0.75
CA GLY A 174 16.00 3.02 0.82
C GLY A 174 16.18 2.37 -0.56
N GLN A 175 15.22 2.56 -1.48
CA GLN A 175 15.35 2.07 -2.86
C GLN A 175 16.46 2.80 -3.67
N LEU A 176 16.81 4.02 -3.30
CA LEU A 176 17.90 4.75 -3.95
C LEU A 176 19.29 4.33 -3.43
N VAL A 177 19.36 3.80 -2.21
CA VAL A 177 20.62 3.37 -1.57
C VAL A 177 20.90 1.88 -1.75
N SER A 178 19.86 1.07 -2.01
CA SER A 178 19.94 -0.40 -2.22
C SER A 178 20.55 -0.81 -3.60
#